data_0e26fa7bc2ecedb0f98c1ec68b5644be
#
_entry.id   0e26fa7bc2ecedb0f98c1ec68b5644be
#
_cell.length_a   1.000
_cell.length_b   1.000
_cell.length_c   1.000
_cell.angle_alpha   90.00
_cell.angle_beta   90.00
_cell.angle_gamma   90.00
#
_symmetry.space_group_name_H-M   'P 1'
#
loop_
_entity.id
_entity.type
_entity.pdbx_description
1 polymer ?
#
loop_
_entity_poly.entity_id
_entity_poly.type
_entity_poly.pdbx_seq_one_letter_code
_entity_poly.pdbx_strand_id
1 'polypeptide(L)'
;MTKTKEEKKIEILKGQIQKGKGVDIGTMFVKCAYKEGNEIVFRSQRNSFFEVEHSDFTKKILDNSKVKYIIKEDKLYVVGDEALEFANMFNKETRRPLSRGVISPTEKEALPMIELLIKSVVDEPTYKGEIVYFSVPGEPLDAEFNILYHIKMIEGFLKTLGYTPKSINEGHAIILSELAEEDFTGIGLSFGGGMVNVCLSFLSVPVFKFSVTKAGDWIDQQVAMAVDETASRVSAIKESSLDLSKEGTLSKIESALSIYYNHLIEYVIENIKQEFTKTRRLPRIAKPISIILSGGTSLPTGFSNRFRQILERLKLPIPVGSVRMASQPLRSVAKGALVAASADESKK
;
A
#
# COMPACT_ATOMS: atom_id res chain seq x y z
N MET A 1 -17.75 46.12 -12.65
CA MET A 1 -18.37 45.44 -11.50
C MET A 1 -17.28 44.94 -10.60
N THR A 2 -17.11 45.51 -9.43
CA THR A 2 -16.06 45.14 -8.46
C THR A 2 -16.54 43.90 -7.69
N LYS A 3 -15.79 42.80 -7.80
CA LYS A 3 -16.08 41.55 -7.08
C LYS A 3 -16.17 41.80 -5.57
N THR A 4 -17.14 41.19 -4.92
CA THR A 4 -17.34 41.30 -3.46
C THR A 4 -16.17 40.68 -2.69
N LYS A 5 -15.99 41.08 -1.40
CA LYS A 5 -14.97 40.49 -0.55
C LYS A 5 -15.12 38.95 -0.41
N GLU A 6 -16.33 38.42 -0.45
CA GLU A 6 -16.62 37.00 -0.42
C GLU A 6 -16.23 36.30 -1.73
N GLU A 7 -16.53 36.91 -2.89
CA GLU A 7 -16.11 36.37 -4.18
C GLU A 7 -14.58 36.32 -4.31
N LYS A 8 -13.88 37.38 -3.82
CA LYS A 8 -12.42 37.38 -3.75
C LYS A 8 -11.86 36.31 -2.80
N LYS A 9 -12.51 36.06 -1.66
CA LYS A 9 -12.14 35.04 -0.70
C LYS A 9 -12.36 33.62 -1.25
N ILE A 10 -13.45 33.43 -2.01
CA ILE A 10 -13.76 32.18 -2.72
C ILE A 10 -12.77 31.97 -3.88
N GLU A 11 -12.35 33.00 -4.58
CA GLU A 11 -11.39 32.93 -5.67
C GLU A 11 -9.96 32.68 -5.16
N ILE A 12 -9.58 33.23 -4.02
CA ILE A 12 -8.32 32.94 -3.32
C ILE A 12 -8.33 31.51 -2.78
N LEU A 13 -9.44 31.02 -2.23
CA LEU A 13 -9.62 29.63 -1.81
C LEU A 13 -9.60 28.68 -3.01
N LYS A 14 -10.22 29.03 -4.13
CA LYS A 14 -10.17 28.25 -5.38
C LYS A 14 -8.76 28.19 -5.98
N GLY A 15 -7.96 29.25 -5.87
CA GLY A 15 -6.55 29.25 -6.28
C GLY A 15 -5.63 28.41 -5.40
N GLN A 16 -6.05 28.09 -4.16
CA GLN A 16 -5.32 27.23 -3.22
C GLN A 16 -5.76 25.77 -3.23
N ILE A 17 -6.82 25.43 -3.94
CA ILE A 17 -7.31 24.06 -4.09
C ILE A 17 -6.37 23.31 -5.04
N GLN A 18 -5.43 22.59 -4.47
CA GLN A 18 -4.58 21.69 -5.25
C GLN A 18 -5.35 20.42 -5.60
N LYS A 19 -5.42 20.17 -6.91
CA LYS A 19 -6.30 19.23 -7.56
C LYS A 19 -5.75 17.83 -7.55
N GLY A 20 -6.61 16.86 -7.28
CA GLY A 20 -6.33 15.45 -7.35
C GLY A 20 -5.93 14.81 -6.01
N LYS A 21 -6.20 13.53 -5.88
CA LYS A 21 -5.88 12.72 -4.70
C LYS A 21 -5.18 11.42 -5.10
N GLY A 22 -4.33 10.92 -4.21
CA GLY A 22 -3.69 9.63 -4.35
C GLY A 22 -4.12 8.69 -3.23
N VAL A 23 -4.58 7.49 -3.57
CA VAL A 23 -5.07 6.50 -2.60
C VAL A 23 -4.24 5.23 -2.71
N ASP A 24 -3.67 4.80 -1.60
CA ASP A 24 -3.01 3.51 -1.44
C ASP A 24 -3.97 2.55 -0.73
N ILE A 25 -4.39 1.49 -1.44
CA ILE A 25 -5.34 0.50 -0.93
C ILE A 25 -4.58 -0.80 -0.65
N GLY A 26 -3.84 -0.79 0.47
CA GLY A 26 -3.01 -1.92 0.87
C GLY A 26 -3.73 -2.92 1.79
N THR A 27 -3.19 -4.14 1.87
CA THR A 27 -3.73 -5.21 2.73
C THR A 27 -3.73 -4.83 4.21
N MET A 28 -2.75 -4.02 4.67
CA MET A 28 -2.62 -3.61 6.08
C MET A 28 -3.19 -2.23 6.37
N PHE A 29 -3.11 -1.31 5.42
CA PHE A 29 -3.57 0.07 5.57
C PHE A 29 -4.19 0.60 4.29
N VAL A 30 -5.23 1.43 4.43
CA VAL A 30 -5.73 2.33 3.39
C VAL A 30 -5.25 3.72 3.69
N LYS A 31 -4.64 4.39 2.71
CA LYS A 31 -4.06 5.73 2.89
C LYS A 31 -4.50 6.65 1.76
N CYS A 32 -4.72 7.90 2.08
CA CYS A 32 -4.98 8.96 1.10
C CYS A 32 -3.95 10.07 1.26
N ALA A 33 -3.38 10.49 0.13
CA ALA A 33 -2.52 11.67 0.03
C ALA A 33 -3.24 12.76 -0.78
N TYR A 34 -3.22 13.97 -0.29
CA TYR A 34 -3.75 15.15 -0.96
C TYR A 34 -2.95 16.38 -0.54
N LYS A 35 -3.16 17.50 -1.21
CA LYS A 35 -2.43 18.74 -0.89
C LYS A 35 -3.33 19.72 -0.16
N GLU A 36 -2.79 20.31 0.90
CA GLU A 36 -3.31 21.50 1.57
C GLU A 36 -2.28 22.64 1.40
N GLY A 37 -2.59 23.60 0.56
CA GLY A 37 -1.59 24.60 0.16
C GLY A 37 -0.40 23.94 -0.55
N ASN A 38 0.80 24.14 -0.03
CA ASN A 38 2.03 23.55 -0.56
C ASN A 38 2.43 22.22 0.12
N GLU A 39 1.71 21.79 1.14
CA GLU A 39 2.04 20.60 1.91
C GLU A 39 1.24 19.38 1.44
N ILE A 40 1.88 18.20 1.49
CA ILE A 40 1.20 16.94 1.25
C ILE A 40 0.73 16.41 2.60
N VAL A 41 -0.57 16.26 2.72
CA VAL A 41 -1.24 15.71 3.90
C VAL A 41 -1.59 14.25 3.64
N PHE A 42 -1.46 13.43 4.67
CA PHE A 42 -1.78 12.00 4.60
C PHE A 42 -2.84 11.66 5.65
N ARG A 43 -3.86 10.93 5.22
CA ARG A 43 -4.76 10.20 6.10
C ARG A 43 -4.53 8.72 5.96
N SER A 44 -4.58 8.00 7.05
CA SER A 44 -4.33 6.56 7.07
C SER A 44 -5.32 5.90 8.01
N GLN A 45 -5.78 4.71 7.62
CA GLN A 45 -6.61 3.86 8.45
C GLN A 45 -6.16 2.41 8.30
N ARG A 46 -6.14 1.66 9.39
CA ARG A 46 -5.85 0.22 9.35
C ARG A 46 -6.91 -0.50 8.53
N ASN A 47 -6.49 -1.35 7.63
CA ASN A 47 -7.41 -2.13 6.79
C ASN A 47 -7.90 -3.38 7.55
N SER A 48 -8.67 -3.15 8.59
CA SER A 48 -9.23 -4.17 9.46
C SER A 48 -10.63 -3.80 9.90
N PHE A 49 -11.40 -4.79 10.29
CA PHE A 49 -12.69 -4.59 10.93
C PHE A 49 -12.94 -5.63 12.02
N PHE A 50 -13.85 -5.29 12.89
CA PHE A 50 -14.30 -6.12 13.99
C PHE A 50 -15.84 -6.15 14.01
N GLU A 51 -16.44 -7.32 14.17
CA GLU A 51 -17.88 -7.45 14.32
C GLU A 51 -18.27 -7.85 15.72
N VAL A 52 -19.35 -7.28 16.20
CA VAL A 52 -19.95 -7.60 17.50
C VAL A 52 -21.47 -7.64 17.37
N GLU A 53 -22.11 -8.46 18.19
CA GLU A 53 -23.57 -8.55 18.27
C GLU A 53 -24.19 -7.20 18.61
N HIS A 54 -25.27 -6.86 17.91
CA HIS A 54 -26.02 -5.64 18.16
C HIS A 54 -26.82 -5.80 19.46
N SER A 55 -26.44 -5.03 20.46
CA SER A 55 -27.18 -4.87 21.70
C SER A 55 -27.15 -3.41 22.13
N ASP A 56 -28.13 -2.99 22.93
CA ASP A 56 -28.15 -1.63 23.49
C ASP A 56 -26.91 -1.33 24.32
N PHE A 57 -26.36 -2.36 24.97
CA PHE A 57 -25.14 -2.24 25.76
C PHE A 57 -23.93 -1.98 24.85
N THR A 58 -23.74 -2.79 23.82
CA THR A 58 -22.64 -2.65 22.86
C THR A 58 -22.72 -1.31 22.14
N LYS A 59 -23.92 -0.92 21.70
CA LYS A 59 -24.15 0.36 21.05
C LYS A 59 -23.77 1.53 21.94
N LYS A 60 -24.19 1.52 23.23
CA LYS A 60 -23.83 2.55 24.20
C LYS A 60 -22.30 2.67 24.41
N ILE A 61 -21.60 1.53 24.43
CA ILE A 61 -20.12 1.55 24.55
C ILE A 61 -19.51 2.28 23.34
N LEU A 62 -19.91 1.91 22.12
CA LEU A 62 -19.39 2.51 20.89
C LEU A 62 -19.74 4.01 20.79
N ASP A 63 -20.98 4.38 21.12
CA ASP A 63 -21.44 5.77 21.12
C ASP A 63 -20.66 6.63 22.15
N ASN A 64 -20.47 6.12 23.36
CA ASN A 64 -19.71 6.80 24.41
C ASN A 64 -18.24 6.98 24.05
N SER A 65 -17.67 6.02 23.34
CA SER A 65 -16.29 6.06 22.84
C SER A 65 -16.15 6.87 21.54
N LYS A 66 -17.26 7.39 20.98
CA LYS A 66 -17.32 8.15 19.72
C LYS A 66 -16.74 7.39 18.52
N VAL A 67 -16.80 6.08 18.56
CA VAL A 67 -16.30 5.19 17.52
C VAL A 67 -17.29 5.13 16.36
N LYS A 68 -16.79 5.21 15.14
CA LYS A 68 -17.61 5.04 13.93
C LYS A 68 -17.89 3.55 13.69
N TYR A 69 -19.15 3.22 13.55
CA TYR A 69 -19.60 1.87 13.22
C TYR A 69 -20.74 1.89 12.22
N ILE A 70 -20.99 0.76 11.59
CA ILE A 70 -22.21 0.54 10.81
C ILE A 70 -23.01 -0.61 11.42
N ILE A 71 -24.33 -0.58 11.21
CA ILE A 71 -25.23 -1.66 11.59
C ILE A 71 -25.65 -2.39 10.31
N LYS A 72 -25.46 -3.70 10.30
CA LYS A 72 -25.91 -4.57 9.22
C LYS A 72 -26.35 -5.90 9.82
N GLU A 73 -27.57 -6.35 9.49
CA GLU A 73 -28.10 -7.66 9.88
C GLU A 73 -27.87 -8.00 11.37
N ASP A 74 -28.36 -7.22 12.29
CA ASP A 74 -28.19 -7.44 13.75
C ASP A 74 -26.73 -7.47 14.26
N LYS A 75 -25.80 -6.92 13.49
CA LYS A 75 -24.40 -6.79 13.88
C LYS A 75 -23.91 -5.36 13.78
N LEU A 76 -22.99 -5.01 14.66
CA LEU A 76 -22.22 -3.77 14.65
C LEU A 76 -20.84 -4.05 14.08
N TYR A 77 -20.41 -3.26 13.10
CA TYR A 77 -19.09 -3.35 12.47
C TYR A 77 -18.29 -2.09 12.76
N VAL A 78 -17.19 -2.27 13.45
CA VAL A 78 -16.18 -1.23 13.71
C VAL A 78 -15.05 -1.44 12.72
N VAL A 79 -14.50 -0.36 12.16
CA VAL A 79 -13.41 -0.44 11.17
C VAL A 79 -12.18 0.33 11.62
N GLY A 80 -11.04 -0.03 11.07
CA GLY A 80 -9.81 0.73 11.25
C GLY A 80 -9.04 0.42 12.51
N ASP A 81 -8.37 1.45 13.05
CA ASP A 81 -7.57 1.32 14.26
C ASP A 81 -8.44 1.02 15.48
N GLU A 82 -9.63 1.62 15.55
CA GLU A 82 -10.61 1.36 16.59
C GLU A 82 -11.08 -0.10 16.59
N ALA A 83 -11.14 -0.74 15.42
CA ALA A 83 -11.47 -2.17 15.34
C ALA A 83 -10.48 -3.04 16.12
N LEU A 84 -9.18 -2.71 16.05
CA LEU A 84 -8.15 -3.44 16.78
C LEU A 84 -8.26 -3.23 18.29
N GLU A 85 -8.53 -2.01 18.73
CA GLU A 85 -8.71 -1.67 20.15
C GLU A 85 -9.91 -2.43 20.74
N PHE A 86 -11.04 -2.41 20.07
CA PHE A 86 -12.25 -3.12 20.50
C PHE A 86 -12.08 -4.64 20.45
N ALA A 87 -11.47 -5.18 19.38
CA ALA A 87 -11.18 -6.61 19.31
C ALA A 87 -10.35 -7.09 20.49
N ASN A 88 -9.31 -6.33 20.86
CA ASN A 88 -8.49 -6.62 22.05
C ASN A 88 -9.31 -6.55 23.35
N MET A 89 -10.18 -5.55 23.49
CA MET A 89 -11.06 -5.42 24.65
C MET A 89 -12.01 -6.62 24.81
N PHE A 90 -12.50 -7.15 23.69
CA PHE A 90 -13.39 -8.32 23.67
C PHE A 90 -12.67 -9.67 23.55
N ASN A 91 -11.33 -9.65 23.59
CA ASN A 91 -10.46 -10.84 23.39
C ASN A 91 -10.83 -11.63 22.12
N LYS A 92 -10.99 -10.89 21.02
CA LYS A 92 -11.30 -11.43 19.69
C LYS A 92 -10.29 -10.92 18.67
N GLU A 93 -10.28 -11.55 17.51
CA GLU A 93 -9.41 -11.13 16.40
C GLU A 93 -10.14 -10.19 15.44
N THR A 94 -9.39 -9.28 14.82
CA THR A 94 -9.90 -8.49 13.69
C THR A 94 -9.85 -9.29 12.41
N ARG A 95 -10.75 -8.96 11.47
CA ARG A 95 -10.74 -9.47 10.10
C ARG A 95 -10.30 -8.40 9.13
N ARG A 96 -9.82 -8.80 7.95
CA ARG A 96 -9.39 -7.88 6.90
C ARG A 96 -10.24 -8.05 5.64
N PRO A 97 -10.73 -6.96 5.04
CA PRO A 97 -11.44 -7.04 3.76
C PRO A 97 -10.53 -7.39 2.58
N LEU A 98 -9.21 -7.17 2.70
CA LEU A 98 -8.25 -7.57 1.69
C LEU A 98 -7.39 -8.75 2.14
N SER A 99 -7.13 -9.64 1.19
CA SER A 99 -6.18 -10.75 1.32
C SER A 99 -5.32 -10.82 0.07
N ARG A 100 -4.02 -11.01 0.22
CA ARG A 100 -3.08 -11.07 -0.91
C ARG A 100 -3.26 -9.90 -1.88
N GLY A 101 -3.36 -8.66 -1.35
CA GLY A 101 -3.45 -7.44 -2.14
C GLY A 101 -4.78 -7.17 -2.85
N VAL A 102 -5.76 -8.07 -2.76
CA VAL A 102 -7.07 -7.94 -3.44
C VAL A 102 -8.23 -8.14 -2.47
N ILE A 103 -9.44 -7.74 -2.87
CA ILE A 103 -10.67 -8.00 -2.11
C ILE A 103 -10.76 -9.50 -1.82
N SER A 104 -10.89 -9.85 -0.55
CA SER A 104 -10.88 -11.25 -0.10
C SER A 104 -12.11 -12.00 -0.61
N PRO A 105 -11.94 -13.08 -1.35
CA PRO A 105 -13.07 -13.87 -1.83
C PRO A 105 -13.75 -14.69 -0.72
N THR A 106 -13.04 -14.90 0.38
CA THR A 106 -13.55 -15.69 1.53
C THR A 106 -14.19 -14.83 2.60
N GLU A 107 -14.03 -13.49 2.53
CA GLU A 107 -14.61 -12.56 3.49
C GLU A 107 -15.93 -12.00 2.94
N LYS A 108 -17.04 -12.40 3.53
CA LYS A 108 -18.40 -12.00 3.09
C LYS A 108 -18.64 -10.49 3.17
N GLU A 109 -18.04 -9.85 4.17
CA GLU A 109 -18.18 -8.42 4.42
C GLU A 109 -17.07 -7.57 3.76
N ALA A 110 -16.25 -8.18 2.89
CA ALA A 110 -15.10 -7.49 2.28
C ALA A 110 -15.47 -6.18 1.59
N LEU A 111 -16.52 -6.22 0.73
CA LEU A 111 -16.92 -5.03 -0.05
C LEU A 111 -17.41 -3.88 0.82
N PRO A 112 -18.45 -4.04 1.67
CA PRO A 112 -18.94 -2.93 2.49
C PRO A 112 -17.85 -2.40 3.46
N MET A 113 -16.98 -3.27 3.95
CA MET A 113 -15.91 -2.84 4.85
C MET A 113 -14.82 -2.04 4.13
N ILE A 114 -14.38 -2.46 2.94
CA ILE A 114 -13.38 -1.69 2.18
C ILE A 114 -13.95 -0.35 1.68
N GLU A 115 -15.21 -0.29 1.29
CA GLU A 115 -15.87 0.96 0.94
C GLU A 115 -15.92 1.95 2.11
N LEU A 116 -16.26 1.46 3.30
CA LEU A 116 -16.27 2.27 4.51
C LEU A 116 -14.87 2.76 4.88
N LEU A 117 -13.85 1.91 4.77
CA LEU A 117 -12.45 2.27 5.02
C LEU A 117 -11.95 3.31 4.02
N ILE A 118 -12.22 3.15 2.73
CA ILE A 118 -11.88 4.16 1.72
C ILE A 118 -12.58 5.48 2.06
N LYS A 119 -13.87 5.46 2.34
CA LYS A 119 -14.64 6.66 2.70
C LYS A 119 -14.11 7.35 3.97
N SER A 120 -13.49 6.61 4.89
CA SER A 120 -12.92 7.18 6.11
C SER A 120 -11.64 7.99 5.88
N VAL A 121 -10.91 7.73 4.78
CA VAL A 121 -9.65 8.42 4.44
C VAL A 121 -9.78 9.34 3.23
N VAL A 122 -10.73 9.05 2.33
CA VAL A 122 -10.99 9.84 1.12
C VAL A 122 -12.27 10.64 1.34
N ASP A 123 -12.14 11.96 1.57
CA ASP A 123 -13.30 12.86 1.66
C ASP A 123 -14.08 12.92 0.35
N GLU A 124 -15.17 13.65 0.35
CA GLU A 124 -15.86 14.03 -0.88
C GLU A 124 -14.93 14.79 -1.83
N PRO A 125 -15.13 14.68 -3.16
CA PRO A 125 -14.31 15.42 -4.11
C PRO A 125 -14.51 16.91 -3.94
N THR A 126 -13.44 17.69 -4.07
CA THR A 126 -13.47 19.15 -3.97
C THR A 126 -14.34 19.78 -5.07
N TYR A 127 -14.46 19.10 -6.20
CA TYR A 127 -15.37 19.42 -7.30
C TYR A 127 -15.72 18.13 -8.07
N LYS A 128 -16.88 18.11 -8.69
CA LYS A 128 -17.37 16.94 -9.44
C LYS A 128 -16.37 16.52 -10.53
N GLY A 129 -15.93 15.28 -10.47
CA GLY A 129 -14.99 14.72 -11.43
C GLY A 129 -13.52 15.00 -11.10
N GLU A 130 -13.19 15.38 -9.86
CA GLU A 130 -11.80 15.43 -9.37
C GLU A 130 -11.10 14.10 -9.64
N ILE A 131 -9.87 14.15 -10.18
CA ILE A 131 -9.12 12.94 -10.48
C ILE A 131 -8.59 12.33 -9.17
N VAL A 132 -8.84 11.05 -8.99
CA VAL A 132 -8.22 10.24 -7.94
C VAL A 132 -7.48 9.06 -8.56
N TYR A 133 -6.19 8.94 -8.25
CA TYR A 133 -5.45 7.74 -8.56
C TYR A 133 -5.47 6.79 -7.35
N PHE A 134 -5.80 5.53 -7.60
CA PHE A 134 -5.77 4.49 -6.57
C PHE A 134 -4.78 3.39 -6.91
N SER A 135 -4.07 2.89 -5.90
CA SER A 135 -3.09 1.82 -6.09
C SER A 135 -3.76 0.50 -6.41
N VAL A 136 -3.11 -0.27 -7.27
CA VAL A 136 -3.50 -1.65 -7.59
C VAL A 136 -2.26 -2.52 -7.66
N PRO A 137 -2.35 -3.80 -7.30
CA PRO A 137 -1.23 -4.72 -7.50
C PRO A 137 -0.92 -4.94 -8.98
N GLY A 138 0.25 -5.49 -9.26
CA GLY A 138 0.54 -6.13 -10.54
C GLY A 138 -0.18 -7.48 -10.64
N GLU A 139 -0.22 -8.07 -11.84
CA GLU A 139 -0.65 -9.46 -11.99
C GLU A 139 0.31 -10.36 -11.19
N PRO A 140 -0.21 -11.29 -10.37
CA PRO A 140 0.63 -12.18 -9.58
C PRO A 140 1.30 -13.23 -10.48
N LEU A 141 2.60 -13.49 -10.25
CA LEU A 141 3.34 -14.53 -10.96
C LEU A 141 3.20 -15.93 -10.31
N ASP A 142 2.80 -15.96 -9.05
CA ASP A 142 2.80 -17.14 -8.18
C ASP A 142 1.40 -17.50 -7.65
N ALA A 143 0.34 -16.98 -8.27
CA ALA A 143 -1.04 -17.30 -7.90
C ALA A 143 -1.99 -17.14 -9.10
N GLU A 144 -3.01 -17.99 -9.13
CA GLU A 144 -4.02 -18.02 -10.19
C GLU A 144 -5.28 -17.25 -9.81
N PHE A 145 -5.17 -15.93 -9.64
CA PHE A 145 -6.33 -15.06 -9.48
C PHE A 145 -6.18 -13.77 -10.28
N ASN A 146 -7.31 -13.24 -10.71
CA ASN A 146 -7.37 -12.03 -11.52
C ASN A 146 -7.61 -10.81 -10.63
N ILE A 147 -6.83 -9.77 -10.85
CA ILE A 147 -6.95 -8.50 -10.13
C ILE A 147 -8.10 -7.61 -10.66
N LEU A 148 -8.70 -7.95 -11.81
CA LEU A 148 -9.69 -7.11 -12.49
C LEU A 148 -10.92 -6.84 -11.62
N TYR A 149 -11.40 -7.86 -10.88
CA TYR A 149 -12.52 -7.68 -9.98
C TYR A 149 -12.24 -6.61 -8.93
N HIS A 150 -11.09 -6.70 -8.27
CA HIS A 150 -10.65 -5.70 -7.28
C HIS A 150 -10.60 -4.30 -7.90
N ILE A 151 -9.96 -4.15 -9.06
CA ILE A 151 -9.85 -2.87 -9.75
C ILE A 151 -11.23 -2.28 -10.05
N LYS A 152 -12.14 -3.09 -10.61
CA LYS A 152 -13.46 -2.61 -11.04
C LYS A 152 -14.38 -2.25 -9.87
N MET A 153 -14.30 -2.97 -8.76
CA MET A 153 -15.07 -2.66 -7.56
C MET A 153 -14.63 -1.33 -6.95
N ILE A 154 -13.32 -1.13 -6.78
CA ILE A 154 -12.77 0.13 -6.24
C ILE A 154 -13.04 1.31 -7.21
N GLU A 155 -12.82 1.10 -8.51
CA GLU A 155 -13.14 2.10 -9.53
C GLU A 155 -14.62 2.51 -9.49
N GLY A 156 -15.52 1.54 -9.41
CA GLY A 156 -16.96 1.76 -9.32
C GLY A 156 -17.32 2.56 -8.06
N PHE A 157 -16.80 2.17 -6.91
CA PHE A 157 -17.06 2.86 -5.65
C PHE A 157 -16.56 4.32 -5.68
N LEU A 158 -15.32 4.58 -6.10
CA LEU A 158 -14.81 5.95 -6.20
C LEU A 158 -15.61 6.82 -7.18
N LYS A 159 -16.18 6.23 -8.25
CA LYS A 159 -17.13 6.92 -9.14
C LYS A 159 -18.42 7.29 -8.43
N THR A 160 -18.97 6.44 -7.57
CA THR A 160 -20.19 6.75 -6.79
C THR A 160 -19.97 7.93 -5.83
N LEU A 161 -18.73 8.12 -5.36
CA LEU A 161 -18.35 9.29 -4.56
C LEU A 161 -18.19 10.58 -5.40
N GLY A 162 -18.28 10.51 -6.73
CA GLY A 162 -18.19 11.67 -7.62
C GLY A 162 -16.79 11.95 -8.17
N TYR A 163 -15.82 11.04 -7.98
CA TYR A 163 -14.48 11.15 -8.54
C TYR A 163 -14.38 10.67 -9.99
N THR A 164 -13.30 11.02 -10.65
CA THR A 164 -12.79 10.38 -11.89
C THR A 164 -11.62 9.48 -11.50
N PRO A 165 -11.87 8.20 -11.16
CA PRO A 165 -10.83 7.30 -10.69
C PRO A 165 -9.96 6.78 -11.83
N LYS A 166 -8.66 6.64 -11.55
CA LYS A 166 -7.66 5.98 -12.38
C LYS A 166 -6.80 5.07 -11.52
N SER A 167 -6.46 3.90 -12.04
CA SER A 167 -5.60 2.95 -11.33
C SER A 167 -4.12 3.17 -11.64
N ILE A 168 -3.26 2.93 -10.66
CA ILE A 168 -1.80 2.93 -10.82
C ILE A 168 -1.20 1.71 -10.10
N ASN A 169 -0.19 1.07 -10.71
CA ASN A 169 0.54 0.00 -10.04
C ASN A 169 1.37 0.58 -8.88
N GLU A 170 1.43 -0.14 -7.74
CA GLU A 170 2.15 0.31 -6.53
C GLU A 170 3.64 0.61 -6.80
N GLY A 171 4.34 -0.29 -7.50
CA GLY A 171 5.74 -0.08 -7.85
C GLY A 171 5.95 1.14 -8.75
N HIS A 172 5.02 1.39 -9.69
CA HIS A 172 5.06 2.58 -10.54
C HIS A 172 4.79 3.86 -9.72
N ALA A 173 3.85 3.83 -8.78
CA ALA A 173 3.60 4.96 -7.89
C ALA A 173 4.86 5.31 -7.07
N ILE A 174 5.60 4.31 -6.57
CA ILE A 174 6.87 4.55 -5.87
C ILE A 174 7.87 5.28 -6.76
N ILE A 175 8.00 4.89 -8.03
CA ILE A 175 8.87 5.57 -8.99
C ILE A 175 8.48 7.04 -9.17
N LEU A 176 7.18 7.32 -9.32
CA LEU A 176 6.69 8.70 -9.44
C LEU A 176 6.91 9.52 -8.16
N SER A 177 6.93 8.88 -6.99
CA SER A 177 7.20 9.53 -5.71
C SER A 177 8.68 9.89 -5.51
N GLU A 178 9.62 9.07 -6.03
CA GLU A 178 10.99 9.05 -5.58
C GLU A 178 12.05 9.34 -6.66
N LEU A 179 11.72 9.19 -7.94
CA LEU A 179 12.69 9.23 -9.05
C LEU A 179 12.46 10.39 -10.04
N ALA A 180 11.98 11.53 -9.55
CA ALA A 180 11.78 12.70 -10.41
C ALA A 180 13.09 13.21 -11.02
N GLU A 181 14.20 13.20 -10.25
CA GLU A 181 15.52 13.64 -10.70
C GLU A 181 16.20 12.64 -11.66
N GLU A 182 15.72 11.40 -11.70
CA GLU A 182 16.15 10.33 -12.61
C GLU A 182 15.19 10.13 -13.79
N ASP A 183 14.43 11.16 -14.16
CA ASP A 183 13.43 11.13 -15.24
C ASP A 183 12.43 9.97 -15.09
N PHE A 184 12.07 9.65 -13.85
CA PHE A 184 11.18 8.52 -13.52
C PHE A 184 11.63 7.19 -14.11
N THR A 185 12.96 6.98 -14.18
CA THR A 185 13.58 5.75 -14.69
C THR A 185 14.21 4.96 -13.55
N GLY A 186 13.73 3.73 -13.33
CA GLY A 186 14.23 2.87 -12.26
C GLY A 186 13.26 1.73 -11.91
N ILE A 187 13.57 1.02 -10.84
CA ILE A 187 12.74 -0.07 -10.31
C ILE A 187 12.14 0.38 -8.97
N GLY A 188 10.80 0.34 -8.87
CA GLY A 188 10.08 0.53 -7.63
C GLY A 188 9.56 -0.80 -7.09
N LEU A 189 9.81 -1.06 -5.80
CA LEU A 189 9.34 -2.24 -5.08
C LEU A 189 8.52 -1.86 -3.86
N SER A 190 7.26 -2.32 -3.80
CA SER A 190 6.40 -2.24 -2.62
C SER A 190 6.38 -3.58 -1.90
N PHE A 191 7.08 -3.68 -0.78
CA PHE A 191 7.06 -4.85 0.11
C PHE A 191 5.90 -4.70 1.10
N GLY A 192 4.70 -5.10 0.68
CA GLY A 192 3.48 -5.04 1.48
C GLY A 192 3.30 -6.22 2.44
N GLY A 193 2.18 -6.24 3.16
CA GLY A 193 1.77 -7.41 3.95
C GLY A 193 1.31 -8.56 3.06
N GLY A 194 0.39 -8.30 2.14
CA GLY A 194 -0.23 -9.34 1.30
C GLY A 194 0.49 -9.63 -0.01
N MET A 195 1.24 -8.68 -0.57
CA MET A 195 1.97 -8.81 -1.84
C MET A 195 3.25 -7.99 -1.84
N VAL A 196 4.22 -8.42 -2.68
CA VAL A 196 5.30 -7.56 -3.15
C VAL A 196 5.00 -7.14 -4.59
N ASN A 197 4.94 -5.84 -4.82
CA ASN A 197 4.70 -5.26 -6.15
C ASN A 197 5.98 -4.70 -6.73
N VAL A 198 6.23 -4.98 -8.00
CA VAL A 198 7.43 -4.57 -8.74
C VAL A 198 7.02 -3.83 -10.00
N CYS A 199 7.73 -2.75 -10.30
CA CYS A 199 7.66 -2.07 -11.59
C CYS A 199 9.04 -1.61 -12.02
N LEU A 200 9.41 -1.90 -13.27
CA LEU A 200 10.47 -1.18 -14.00
C LEU A 200 9.81 -0.11 -14.84
N SER A 201 10.23 1.14 -14.68
CA SER A 201 9.81 2.25 -15.53
C SER A 201 11.01 2.84 -16.28
N PHE A 202 10.75 3.32 -17.48
CA PHE A 202 11.70 4.08 -18.30
C PHE A 202 11.01 5.35 -18.80
N LEU A 203 11.53 6.53 -18.41
CA LEU A 203 10.96 7.83 -18.71
C LEU A 203 9.46 7.90 -18.36
N SER A 204 9.12 7.52 -17.14
CA SER A 204 7.76 7.44 -16.59
C SER A 204 6.84 6.37 -17.21
N VAL A 205 7.28 5.61 -18.21
CA VAL A 205 6.48 4.57 -18.85
C VAL A 205 6.83 3.20 -18.26
N PRO A 206 5.87 2.44 -17.71
CA PRO A 206 6.11 1.09 -17.24
C PRO A 206 6.59 0.16 -18.36
N VAL A 207 7.75 -0.47 -18.16
CA VAL A 207 8.33 -1.47 -19.07
C VAL A 207 7.78 -2.84 -18.76
N PHE A 208 7.79 -3.22 -17.47
CA PHE A 208 7.07 -4.37 -16.94
C PHE A 208 6.60 -4.06 -15.52
N LYS A 209 5.55 -4.76 -15.11
CA LYS A 209 5.02 -4.72 -13.75
C LYS A 209 4.42 -6.08 -13.40
N PHE A 210 4.65 -6.53 -12.19
CA PHE A 210 4.10 -7.77 -11.67
C PHE A 210 3.99 -7.71 -10.15
N SER A 211 3.39 -8.73 -9.57
CA SER A 211 3.42 -8.94 -8.13
C SER A 211 3.75 -10.39 -7.78
N VAL A 212 4.08 -10.63 -6.52
CA VAL A 212 4.19 -11.95 -5.94
C VAL A 212 3.43 -11.99 -4.62
N THR A 213 2.81 -13.13 -4.29
CA THR A 213 2.01 -13.31 -3.08
C THR A 213 2.86 -13.66 -1.85
N LYS A 214 4.13 -14.05 -2.05
CA LYS A 214 5.09 -14.14 -0.96
C LYS A 214 5.43 -12.72 -0.49
N ALA A 215 4.98 -12.35 0.72
CA ALA A 215 5.11 -11.02 1.28
C ALA A 215 5.13 -11.07 2.81
N GLY A 216 4.80 -10.00 3.53
CA GLY A 216 4.87 -9.95 4.98
C GLY A 216 4.03 -11.01 5.69
N ASP A 217 2.77 -11.18 5.27
CA ASP A 217 1.86 -12.19 5.85
C ASP A 217 2.34 -13.63 5.58
N TRP A 218 2.96 -13.87 4.42
CA TRP A 218 3.58 -15.15 4.11
C TRP A 218 4.77 -15.44 5.03
N ILE A 219 5.63 -14.46 5.29
CA ILE A 219 6.73 -14.61 6.27
C ILE A 219 6.17 -14.99 7.64
N ASP A 220 5.16 -14.25 8.13
CA ASP A 220 4.58 -14.48 9.45
C ASP A 220 4.02 -15.89 9.58
N GLN A 221 3.31 -16.38 8.57
CA GLN A 221 2.76 -17.73 8.55
C GLN A 221 3.84 -18.81 8.49
N GLN A 222 4.86 -18.65 7.63
CA GLN A 222 5.93 -19.64 7.49
C GLN A 222 6.78 -19.73 8.76
N VAL A 223 7.13 -18.60 9.35
CA VAL A 223 7.86 -18.56 10.62
C VAL A 223 7.04 -19.18 11.74
N ALA A 224 5.76 -18.81 11.86
CA ALA A 224 4.86 -19.36 12.87
C ALA A 224 4.82 -20.90 12.84
N MET A 225 4.67 -21.48 11.65
CA MET A 225 4.71 -22.93 11.46
C MET A 225 6.08 -23.52 11.80
N ALA A 226 7.18 -22.86 11.43
CA ALA A 226 8.53 -23.39 11.64
C ALA A 226 8.95 -23.38 13.12
N VAL A 227 8.40 -22.49 13.95
CA VAL A 227 8.80 -22.30 15.34
C VAL A 227 7.73 -22.68 16.36
N ASP A 228 6.55 -23.15 15.91
CA ASP A 228 5.38 -23.51 16.72
C ASP A 228 4.86 -22.32 17.55
N GLU A 229 4.55 -21.23 16.84
CA GLU A 229 4.03 -19.98 17.40
C GLU A 229 2.82 -19.48 16.62
N THR A 230 2.18 -18.41 17.09
CA THR A 230 1.12 -17.75 16.33
C THR A 230 1.68 -16.75 15.33
N ALA A 231 1.03 -16.60 14.17
CA ALA A 231 1.41 -15.59 13.17
C ALA A 231 1.33 -14.17 13.74
N SER A 232 0.37 -13.89 14.62
CA SER A 232 0.23 -12.59 15.28
C SER A 232 1.42 -12.25 16.17
N ARG A 233 1.96 -13.24 16.90
CA ARG A 233 3.15 -13.04 17.73
C ARG A 233 4.41 -12.81 16.88
N VAL A 234 4.56 -13.59 15.81
CA VAL A 234 5.66 -13.40 14.84
C VAL A 234 5.58 -12.00 14.21
N SER A 235 4.40 -11.58 13.78
CA SER A 235 4.17 -10.24 13.20
C SER A 235 4.53 -9.14 14.20
N ALA A 236 4.12 -9.26 15.46
CA ALA A 236 4.45 -8.29 16.49
C ALA A 236 5.98 -8.13 16.69
N ILE A 237 6.72 -9.23 16.71
CA ILE A 237 8.20 -9.21 16.81
C ILE A 237 8.82 -8.62 15.54
N LYS A 238 8.34 -9.02 14.37
CA LYS A 238 8.79 -8.52 13.08
C LYS A 238 8.64 -6.99 12.97
N GLU A 239 7.51 -6.45 13.44
CA GLU A 239 7.19 -5.02 13.33
C GLU A 239 7.87 -4.17 14.41
N SER A 240 8.11 -4.72 15.61
CA SER A 240 8.59 -3.93 16.75
C SER A 240 10.09 -3.99 16.99
N SER A 241 10.74 -5.12 16.70
CA SER A 241 12.10 -5.37 17.22
C SER A 241 13.05 -6.08 16.26
N LEU A 242 12.59 -6.50 15.07
CA LEU A 242 13.44 -7.25 14.14
C LEU A 242 14.57 -6.36 13.60
N ASP A 243 15.79 -6.83 13.79
CA ASP A 243 17.00 -6.25 13.20
C ASP A 243 17.72 -7.33 12.37
N LEU A 244 17.65 -7.17 11.05
CA LEU A 244 18.28 -8.08 10.09
C LEU A 244 19.79 -7.87 9.97
N SER A 245 20.35 -6.81 10.53
CA SER A 245 21.79 -6.57 10.58
C SER A 245 22.46 -7.20 11.80
N LYS A 246 21.66 -7.71 12.76
CA LYS A 246 22.17 -8.27 14.00
C LYS A 246 22.95 -9.55 13.74
N GLU A 247 24.17 -9.59 14.26
CA GLU A 247 25.06 -10.76 14.29
C GLU A 247 25.08 -11.37 15.69
N GLY A 248 25.38 -12.66 15.80
CA GLY A 248 25.48 -13.37 17.07
C GLY A 248 24.24 -14.19 17.43
N THR A 249 23.94 -14.31 18.75
CA THR A 249 22.85 -15.15 19.22
C THR A 249 21.49 -14.50 18.95
N LEU A 250 20.72 -15.12 18.06
CA LEU A 250 19.33 -14.75 17.74
C LEU A 250 18.37 -15.69 18.48
N SER A 251 17.20 -15.19 18.84
CA SER A 251 16.09 -16.05 19.27
C SER A 251 15.63 -16.97 18.13
N LYS A 252 14.90 -18.04 18.46
CA LYS A 252 14.35 -18.98 17.47
C LYS A 252 13.50 -18.26 16.41
N ILE A 253 12.68 -17.28 16.83
CA ILE A 253 11.84 -16.47 15.94
C ILE A 253 12.69 -15.55 15.06
N GLU A 254 13.65 -14.80 15.63
CA GLU A 254 14.53 -13.90 14.86
C GLU A 254 15.37 -14.69 13.82
N SER A 255 15.87 -15.87 14.17
CA SER A 255 16.59 -16.74 13.25
C SER A 255 15.72 -17.19 12.08
N ALA A 256 14.50 -17.64 12.36
CA ALA A 256 13.55 -18.04 11.33
C ALA A 256 13.15 -16.83 10.46
N LEU A 257 12.84 -15.67 11.06
CA LEU A 257 12.56 -14.44 10.32
C LEU A 257 13.71 -14.09 9.37
N SER A 258 14.95 -14.12 9.84
CA SER A 258 16.13 -13.84 9.02
C SER A 258 16.24 -14.75 7.80
N ILE A 259 15.94 -16.04 7.94
CA ILE A 259 15.93 -17.03 6.84
C ILE A 259 14.82 -16.69 5.81
N TYR A 260 13.60 -16.46 6.29
CA TYR A 260 12.47 -16.20 5.39
C TYR A 260 12.56 -14.83 4.70
N TYR A 261 13.18 -13.83 5.34
CA TYR A 261 13.50 -12.55 4.68
C TYR A 261 14.52 -12.73 3.55
N ASN A 262 15.57 -13.53 3.75
CA ASN A 262 16.51 -13.85 2.67
C ASN A 262 15.81 -14.53 1.52
N HIS A 263 14.98 -15.53 1.80
CA HIS A 263 14.22 -16.24 0.78
C HIS A 263 13.26 -15.31 0.01
N LEU A 264 12.56 -14.40 0.72
CA LEU A 264 11.70 -13.41 0.06
C LEU A 264 12.50 -12.52 -0.90
N ILE A 265 13.62 -11.96 -0.44
CA ILE A 265 14.46 -11.06 -1.24
C ILE A 265 15.01 -11.80 -2.47
N GLU A 266 15.55 -12.99 -2.29
CA GLU A 266 16.03 -13.84 -3.39
C GLU A 266 14.93 -14.10 -4.41
N TYR A 267 13.77 -14.53 -3.94
CA TYR A 267 12.61 -14.83 -4.77
C TYR A 267 12.18 -13.63 -5.61
N VAL A 268 12.11 -12.43 -5.01
CA VAL A 268 11.75 -11.21 -5.72
C VAL A 268 12.78 -10.84 -6.78
N ILE A 269 14.08 -10.89 -6.46
CA ILE A 269 15.16 -10.56 -7.41
C ILE A 269 15.20 -11.56 -8.57
N GLU A 270 15.00 -12.84 -8.32
CA GLU A 270 14.94 -13.86 -9.37
C GLU A 270 13.76 -13.64 -10.32
N ASN A 271 12.58 -13.29 -9.78
CA ASN A 271 11.42 -12.95 -10.63
C ASN A 271 11.67 -11.68 -11.46
N ILE A 272 12.31 -10.64 -10.89
CA ILE A 272 12.74 -9.46 -11.67
C ILE A 272 13.64 -9.90 -12.82
N LYS A 273 14.61 -10.74 -12.55
CA LYS A 273 15.56 -11.25 -13.56
C LYS A 273 14.87 -12.05 -14.68
N GLN A 274 13.87 -12.86 -14.31
CA GLN A 274 13.05 -13.59 -15.29
C GLN A 274 12.21 -12.64 -16.17
N GLU A 275 11.63 -11.60 -15.59
CA GLU A 275 10.85 -10.62 -16.35
C GLU A 275 11.70 -9.84 -17.37
N PHE A 276 12.98 -9.57 -17.07
CA PHE A 276 13.90 -9.04 -18.07
C PHE A 276 14.08 -9.99 -19.28
N THR A 277 14.09 -11.30 -19.07
CA THR A 277 14.23 -12.27 -20.17
C THR A 277 12.96 -12.44 -20.99
N LYS A 278 11.78 -12.28 -20.36
CA LYS A 278 10.48 -12.39 -21.03
C LYS A 278 10.09 -11.13 -21.81
N THR A 279 10.61 -9.97 -21.41
CA THR A 279 10.24 -8.67 -21.99
C THR A 279 10.90 -8.50 -23.37
N ARG A 280 10.09 -8.58 -24.43
CA ARG A 280 10.57 -8.52 -25.82
C ARG A 280 11.13 -7.16 -26.26
N ARG A 281 10.71 -6.06 -25.63
CA ARG A 281 11.07 -4.68 -25.99
C ARG A 281 11.61 -3.93 -24.79
N LEU A 282 12.80 -4.33 -24.36
CA LEU A 282 13.51 -3.57 -23.34
C LEU A 282 14.10 -2.28 -23.95
N PRO A 283 13.88 -1.12 -23.33
CA PRO A 283 14.59 0.08 -23.74
C PRO A 283 16.09 -0.09 -23.48
N ARG A 284 16.92 0.60 -24.26
CA ARG A 284 18.37 0.63 -24.00
C ARG A 284 18.65 1.49 -22.76
N ILE A 285 18.81 0.85 -21.62
CA ILE A 285 19.17 1.50 -20.36
C ILE A 285 20.70 1.63 -20.33
N ALA A 286 21.21 2.80 -20.72
CA ALA A 286 22.64 3.04 -20.83
C ALA A 286 23.28 3.51 -19.51
N LYS A 287 22.50 4.12 -18.63
CA LYS A 287 22.96 4.61 -17.32
C LYS A 287 22.54 3.64 -16.21
N PRO A 288 23.34 3.50 -15.14
CA PRO A 288 22.90 2.77 -13.95
C PRO A 288 21.60 3.36 -13.38
N ILE A 289 20.62 2.49 -13.06
CA ILE A 289 19.32 2.89 -12.50
C ILE A 289 19.27 2.71 -11.00
N SER A 290 18.35 3.44 -10.37
CA SER A 290 18.04 3.30 -8.95
C SER A 290 16.96 2.24 -8.72
N ILE A 291 17.12 1.49 -7.62
CA ILE A 291 16.10 0.59 -7.06
C ILE A 291 15.57 1.20 -5.77
N ILE A 292 14.26 1.42 -5.71
CA ILE A 292 13.59 2.02 -4.55
C ILE A 292 12.81 0.95 -3.81
N LEU A 293 13.14 0.76 -2.53
CA LEU A 293 12.49 -0.17 -1.62
C LEU A 293 11.46 0.57 -0.77
N SER A 294 10.25 0.04 -0.66
CA SER A 294 9.14 0.65 0.07
C SER A 294 8.22 -0.42 0.66
N GLY A 295 7.28 -0.01 1.50
CA GLY A 295 6.32 -0.89 2.16
C GLY A 295 6.76 -1.36 3.55
N GLY A 296 5.78 -1.79 4.37
CA GLY A 296 6.01 -2.14 5.78
C GLY A 296 6.98 -3.29 5.99
N THR A 297 6.95 -4.30 5.12
CA THR A 297 7.84 -5.47 5.20
C THR A 297 9.31 -5.12 4.91
N SER A 298 9.61 -3.97 4.31
CA SER A 298 11.00 -3.52 4.09
C SER A 298 11.59 -2.67 5.24
N LEU A 299 10.81 -2.39 6.29
CA LEU A 299 11.23 -1.50 7.37
C LEU A 299 12.25 -2.08 8.37
N PRO A 300 12.34 -3.40 8.64
CA PRO A 300 13.30 -3.90 9.60
C PRO A 300 14.71 -3.39 9.30
N THR A 301 15.41 -3.00 10.38
CA THR A 301 16.81 -2.55 10.30
C THR A 301 17.64 -3.56 9.52
N GLY A 302 18.53 -3.08 8.64
CA GLY A 302 19.39 -3.96 7.82
C GLY A 302 18.75 -4.50 6.53
N PHE A 303 17.42 -4.32 6.30
CA PHE A 303 16.75 -4.85 5.11
C PHE A 303 17.39 -4.38 3.81
N SER A 304 17.63 -3.08 3.64
CA SER A 304 18.20 -2.53 2.40
C SER A 304 19.62 -3.02 2.15
N ASN A 305 20.43 -3.20 3.19
CA ASN A 305 21.78 -3.75 3.07
C ASN A 305 21.73 -5.21 2.65
N ARG A 306 20.83 -6.00 3.25
CA ARG A 306 20.62 -7.41 2.89
C ARG A 306 20.12 -7.57 1.47
N PHE A 307 19.19 -6.72 1.05
CA PHE A 307 18.71 -6.68 -0.34
C PHE A 307 19.88 -6.41 -1.31
N ARG A 308 20.75 -5.43 -1.01
CA ARG A 308 21.91 -5.12 -1.82
C ARG A 308 22.89 -6.28 -1.94
N GLN A 309 23.24 -6.93 -0.83
CA GLN A 309 24.13 -8.10 -0.80
C GLN A 309 23.60 -9.24 -1.67
N ILE A 310 22.30 -9.54 -1.57
CA ILE A 310 21.67 -10.59 -2.37
C ILE A 310 21.63 -10.19 -3.84
N LEU A 311 21.33 -8.93 -4.14
CA LEU A 311 21.32 -8.40 -5.51
C LEU A 311 22.71 -8.47 -6.17
N GLU A 312 23.79 -8.14 -5.45
CA GLU A 312 25.16 -8.25 -5.94
C GLU A 312 25.56 -9.68 -6.29
N ARG A 313 25.05 -10.65 -5.52
CA ARG A 313 25.25 -12.08 -5.78
C ARG A 313 24.48 -12.56 -7.00
N LEU A 314 23.19 -12.20 -7.12
CA LEU A 314 22.29 -12.69 -8.18
C LEU A 314 22.44 -11.92 -9.49
N LYS A 315 22.82 -10.65 -9.44
CA LYS A 315 23.02 -9.70 -10.53
C LYS A 315 21.82 -9.58 -11.48
N LEU A 316 21.38 -8.37 -11.76
CA LEU A 316 20.42 -8.08 -12.82
C LEU A 316 21.13 -7.88 -14.16
N PRO A 317 20.42 -8.07 -15.29
CA PRO A 317 21.00 -7.89 -16.63
C PRO A 317 21.16 -6.42 -17.05
N ILE A 318 20.97 -5.49 -16.12
CA ILE A 318 21.13 -4.04 -16.30
C ILE A 318 22.01 -3.47 -15.21
N PRO A 319 22.71 -2.35 -15.45
CA PRO A 319 23.51 -1.71 -14.43
C PRO A 319 22.62 -1.08 -13.35
N VAL A 320 22.87 -1.42 -12.07
CA VAL A 320 22.24 -0.82 -10.90
C VAL A 320 23.19 0.18 -10.27
N GLY A 321 22.74 1.44 -10.11
CA GLY A 321 23.53 2.51 -9.52
C GLY A 321 23.33 2.64 -8.02
N SER A 322 22.08 2.57 -7.57
CA SER A 322 21.76 2.66 -6.15
C SER A 322 20.61 1.74 -5.74
N VAL A 323 20.65 1.29 -4.49
CA VAL A 323 19.51 0.63 -3.83
C VAL A 323 19.24 1.40 -2.55
N ARG A 324 18.06 1.99 -2.43
CA ARG A 324 17.72 2.81 -1.26
C ARG A 324 16.26 2.63 -0.84
N MET A 325 15.99 2.92 0.41
CA MET A 325 14.62 3.06 0.89
C MET A 325 13.97 4.31 0.28
N ALA A 326 12.65 4.25 0.07
CA ALA A 326 11.86 5.44 -0.21
C ALA A 326 11.99 6.44 0.95
N SER A 327 11.85 7.74 0.67
CA SER A 327 11.94 8.80 1.68
C SER A 327 10.92 8.63 2.81
N GLN A 328 9.73 8.13 2.47
CA GLN A 328 8.66 7.77 3.39
C GLN A 328 8.07 6.42 2.96
N PRO A 329 8.66 5.27 3.37
CA PRO A 329 8.30 3.96 2.83
C PRO A 329 6.82 3.58 3.01
N LEU A 330 6.17 4.03 4.07
CA LEU A 330 4.75 3.77 4.31
C LEU A 330 3.79 4.72 3.56
N ARG A 331 4.31 5.75 2.89
CA ARG A 331 3.51 6.81 2.25
C ARG A 331 3.82 7.00 0.76
N SER A 332 4.90 6.40 0.27
CA SER A 332 5.41 6.61 -1.10
C SER A 332 4.40 6.20 -2.18
N VAL A 333 3.62 5.14 -1.98
CA VAL A 333 2.58 4.71 -2.92
C VAL A 333 1.47 5.76 -3.03
N ALA A 334 0.90 6.21 -1.91
CA ALA A 334 -0.13 7.25 -1.92
C ALA A 334 0.39 8.59 -2.47
N LYS A 335 1.65 8.95 -2.12
CA LYS A 335 2.32 10.15 -2.66
C LYS A 335 2.51 10.05 -4.18
N GLY A 336 2.97 8.93 -4.70
CA GLY A 336 3.15 8.73 -6.15
C GLY A 336 1.82 8.72 -6.92
N ALA A 337 0.77 8.14 -6.32
CA ALA A 337 -0.58 8.23 -6.86
C ALA A 337 -1.08 9.68 -6.92
N LEU A 338 -0.79 10.49 -5.89
CA LEU A 338 -1.08 11.95 -5.90
C LEU A 338 -0.29 12.68 -6.98
N VAL A 339 0.99 12.34 -7.21
CA VAL A 339 1.79 12.92 -8.31
C VAL A 339 1.12 12.65 -9.65
N ALA A 340 0.67 11.41 -9.89
CA ALA A 340 -0.05 11.05 -11.10
C ALA A 340 -1.37 11.83 -11.25
N ALA A 341 -2.14 11.95 -10.17
CA ALA A 341 -3.41 12.70 -10.17
C ALA A 341 -3.18 14.17 -10.48
N SER A 342 -2.21 14.80 -9.82
CA SER A 342 -1.88 16.23 -10.03
C SER A 342 -1.37 16.50 -11.45
N ALA A 343 -0.57 15.59 -12.01
CA ALA A 343 -0.10 15.71 -13.40
C ALA A 343 -1.23 15.63 -14.42
N ASP A 344 -2.23 14.79 -14.19
CA ASP A 344 -3.38 14.69 -15.08
C ASP A 344 -4.39 15.83 -14.91
N GLU A 345 -4.54 16.36 -13.69
CA GLU A 345 -5.37 17.55 -13.45
C GLU A 345 -4.79 18.78 -14.10
N SER A 346 -3.47 18.90 -14.21
CA SER A 346 -2.82 20.03 -14.86
C SER A 346 -2.98 20.05 -16.40
N LYS A 347 -3.44 18.93 -16.98
CA LYS A 347 -3.72 18.81 -18.43
C LYS A 347 -5.16 19.16 -18.81
N LYS A 348 -6.06 19.33 -17.83
CA LYS A 348 -7.45 19.79 -18.02
C LYS A 348 -7.50 21.30 -18.13
#